data_ee074618746c151339866d0c28ff7e1d
#
_entry.id   ee074618746c151339866d0c28ff7e1d
#
_cell.length_a   1.000
_cell.length_b   1.000
_cell.length_c   1.000
_cell.angle_alpha   90.00
_cell.angle_beta   90.00
_cell.angle_gamma   90.00
#
_symmetry.space_group_name_H-M   'P 1'
#
loop_
_entity.id
_entity.type
_entity.pdbx_description
1 polymer ?
#
loop_
_entity_poly.entity_id
_entity_poly.type
_entity_poly.pdbx_seq_one_letter_code
_entity_poly.pdbx_strand_id
1 'polypeptide(L)'
;MTKEKSKALEYLGYVLVLLMAILQAAYAVYAYFDPAAFADLRGTALQLSGDADWVKIYASRTLFVALIIGFLLYLRNYKILAWAALFGLVMPLTDAWLAYQALASDKVVIKHVITAVYLLVTFFVLRAVVRKSEHIPEPSS
;
A
#
# COMPACT_ATOMS: atom_id res chain seq x y z
N MET A 1 -5.67 19.93 -21.98
CA MET A 1 -4.52 19.58 -21.12
C MET A 1 -3.51 18.88 -22.01
N THR A 2 -2.24 19.31 -22.00
CA THR A 2 -1.21 18.84 -22.94
C THR A 2 -0.85 17.36 -22.72
N LYS A 3 -0.46 16.65 -23.81
CA LYS A 3 0.00 15.25 -23.81
C LYS A 3 1.10 14.97 -22.75
N GLU A 4 1.91 15.97 -22.46
CA GLU A 4 2.97 15.96 -21.47
C GLU A 4 2.44 15.82 -20.02
N LYS A 5 1.38 16.59 -19.67
CA LYS A 5 0.74 16.46 -18.33
C LYS A 5 0.09 15.09 -18.11
N SER A 6 -0.34 14.41 -19.18
CA SER A 6 -0.88 13.05 -19.10
C SER A 6 0.20 12.03 -18.75
N LYS A 7 1.36 12.12 -19.39
CA LYS A 7 2.51 11.24 -19.11
C LYS A 7 3.06 11.45 -17.69
N ALA A 8 3.16 12.70 -17.24
CA ALA A 8 3.61 13.01 -15.88
C ALA A 8 2.69 12.39 -14.82
N LEU A 9 1.38 12.43 -15.01
CA LEU A 9 0.42 11.85 -14.10
C LEU A 9 0.49 10.32 -14.06
N GLU A 10 0.67 9.68 -15.22
CA GLU A 10 0.87 8.23 -15.33
C GLU A 10 2.15 7.81 -14.62
N TYR A 11 3.25 8.55 -14.83
CA TYR A 11 4.52 8.29 -14.16
C TYR A 11 4.39 8.44 -12.63
N LEU A 12 3.69 9.48 -12.17
CA LEU A 12 3.42 9.67 -10.75
C LEU A 12 2.64 8.47 -10.17
N GLY A 13 1.59 8.04 -10.84
CA GLY A 13 0.80 6.87 -10.42
C GLY A 13 1.65 5.59 -10.35
N TYR A 14 2.50 5.37 -11.37
CA TYR A 14 3.43 4.25 -11.40
C TYR A 14 4.39 4.26 -10.19
N VAL A 15 5.02 5.41 -9.91
CA VAL A 15 5.98 5.56 -8.80
C VAL A 15 5.30 5.33 -7.45
N LEU A 16 4.11 5.90 -7.23
CA LEU A 16 3.36 5.69 -6.00
C LEU A 16 3.05 4.21 -5.76
N VAL A 17 2.58 3.50 -6.78
CA VAL A 17 2.30 2.06 -6.64
C VAL A 17 3.57 1.24 -6.43
N LEU A 18 4.66 1.56 -7.15
CA LEU A 18 5.94 0.87 -7.00
C LEU A 18 6.49 1.02 -5.58
N LEU A 19 6.48 2.22 -5.02
CA LEU A 19 6.91 2.47 -3.64
C LEU A 19 6.08 1.69 -2.64
N MET A 20 4.76 1.58 -2.84
CA MET A 20 3.90 0.77 -1.98
C MET A 20 4.22 -0.72 -2.08
N ALA A 21 4.45 -1.25 -3.29
CA ALA A 21 4.82 -2.66 -3.47
C ALA A 21 6.16 -2.98 -2.77
N ILE A 22 7.16 -2.09 -2.91
CA ILE A 22 8.46 -2.23 -2.24
C ILE A 22 8.29 -2.17 -0.72
N LEU A 23 7.50 -1.24 -0.20
CA LEU A 23 7.25 -1.12 1.23
C LEU A 23 6.60 -2.39 1.81
N GLN A 24 5.60 -2.94 1.13
CA GLN A 24 4.94 -4.17 1.54
C GLN A 24 5.90 -5.37 1.50
N ALA A 25 6.72 -5.48 0.46
CA ALA A 25 7.75 -6.52 0.38
C ALA A 25 8.79 -6.39 1.51
N ALA A 26 9.26 -5.18 1.81
CA ALA A 26 10.19 -4.92 2.90
C ALA A 26 9.59 -5.29 4.26
N TYR A 27 8.32 -4.95 4.51
CA TYR A 27 7.62 -5.33 5.74
C TYR A 27 7.45 -6.84 5.86
N ALA A 28 7.14 -7.55 4.78
CA ALA A 28 7.05 -9.00 4.78
C ALA A 28 8.40 -9.64 5.15
N VAL A 29 9.48 -9.20 4.52
CA VAL A 29 10.84 -9.69 4.80
C VAL A 29 11.21 -9.41 6.26
N TYR A 30 11.00 -8.19 6.75
CA TYR A 30 11.33 -7.82 8.12
C TYR A 30 10.54 -8.65 9.14
N ALA A 31 9.23 -8.82 8.93
CA ALA A 31 8.38 -9.61 9.81
C ALA A 31 8.77 -11.10 9.84
N TYR A 32 9.37 -11.63 8.77
CA TYR A 32 9.88 -12.99 8.75
C TYR A 32 11.18 -13.16 9.55
N PHE A 33 12.12 -12.21 9.40
CA PHE A 33 13.45 -12.34 9.99
C PHE A 33 13.47 -11.90 11.46
N ASP A 34 12.71 -10.88 11.83
CA ASP A 34 12.64 -10.38 13.20
C ASP A 34 11.20 -10.00 13.56
N PRO A 35 10.35 -11.00 13.88
CA PRO A 35 8.95 -10.77 14.20
C PRO A 35 8.75 -9.90 15.45
N ALA A 36 9.66 -9.96 16.44
CA ALA A 36 9.53 -9.16 17.66
C ALA A 36 9.80 -7.69 17.38
N ALA A 37 10.93 -7.36 16.75
CA ALA A 37 11.23 -5.97 16.38
C ALA A 37 10.22 -5.42 15.37
N PHE A 38 9.67 -6.24 14.47
CA PHE A 38 8.61 -5.82 13.57
C PHE A 38 7.32 -5.48 14.33
N ALA A 39 6.92 -6.30 15.32
CA ALA A 39 5.74 -6.04 16.14
C ALA A 39 5.88 -4.72 16.92
N ASP A 40 7.05 -4.46 17.52
CA ASP A 40 7.37 -3.20 18.19
C ASP A 40 7.29 -2.00 17.23
N LEU A 41 7.85 -2.15 16.01
CA LEU A 41 7.74 -1.12 14.97
C LEU A 41 6.28 -0.78 14.62
N ARG A 42 5.39 -1.79 14.70
CA ARG A 42 3.95 -1.63 14.45
C ARG A 42 3.18 -1.06 15.64
N GLY A 43 3.79 -0.98 16.82
CA GLY A 43 3.18 -0.51 18.07
C GLY A 43 2.37 -1.57 18.81
N THR A 44 2.62 -2.85 18.53
CA THR A 44 1.93 -4.00 19.14
C THR A 44 2.96 -5.05 19.54
N ALA A 45 3.68 -4.79 20.65
CA ALA A 45 4.72 -5.71 21.14
C ALA A 45 4.17 -7.12 21.40
N LEU A 46 4.98 -8.13 21.13
CA LEU A 46 4.62 -9.52 21.42
C LEU A 46 4.55 -9.74 22.93
N GLN A 47 3.49 -10.43 23.37
CA GLN A 47 3.31 -10.76 24.80
C GLN A 47 3.84 -12.15 25.14
N LEU A 48 3.78 -13.08 24.19
CA LEU A 48 4.18 -14.48 24.34
C LEU A 48 5.07 -14.91 23.16
N SER A 49 5.93 -15.89 23.38
CA SER A 49 6.80 -16.43 22.31
C SER A 49 6.01 -17.03 21.13
N GLY A 50 4.83 -17.58 21.37
CA GLY A 50 3.94 -18.09 20.33
C GLY A 50 3.32 -17.03 19.42
N ASP A 51 3.31 -15.76 19.83
CA ASP A 51 2.76 -14.66 19.05
C ASP A 51 3.59 -14.40 17.78
N ALA A 52 4.86 -14.80 17.77
CA ALA A 52 5.74 -14.69 16.60
C ALA A 52 5.19 -15.42 15.36
N ASP A 53 4.44 -16.52 15.54
CA ASP A 53 3.84 -17.25 14.43
C ASP A 53 2.74 -16.45 13.74
N TRP A 54 1.97 -15.67 14.50
CA TRP A 54 0.97 -14.75 13.93
C TRP A 54 1.62 -13.65 13.10
N VAL A 55 2.78 -13.14 13.52
CA VAL A 55 3.55 -12.15 12.76
C VAL A 55 4.07 -12.76 11.46
N LYS A 56 4.53 -14.02 11.46
CA LYS A 56 4.93 -14.71 10.24
C LYS A 56 3.75 -14.99 9.30
N ILE A 57 2.58 -15.31 9.86
CA ILE A 57 1.33 -15.43 9.07
C ILE A 57 0.99 -14.08 8.43
N TYR A 58 1.09 -12.98 9.17
CA TYR A 58 0.95 -11.63 8.61
C TYR A 58 1.96 -11.38 7.49
N ALA A 59 3.23 -11.75 7.69
CA ALA A 59 4.29 -11.58 6.69
C ALA A 59 3.96 -12.28 5.36
N SER A 60 3.44 -13.53 5.40
CA SER A 60 3.06 -14.26 4.19
C SER A 60 1.95 -13.58 3.41
N ARG A 61 0.95 -13.04 4.12
CA ARG A 61 -0.16 -12.28 3.49
C ARG A 61 0.31 -10.96 2.90
N THR A 62 1.21 -10.27 3.60
CA THR A 62 1.81 -9.01 3.14
C THR A 62 2.67 -9.23 1.91
N LEU A 63 3.44 -10.34 1.86
CA LEU A 63 4.20 -10.71 0.67
C LEU A 63 3.27 -11.01 -0.52
N PHE A 64 2.19 -11.75 -0.30
CA PHE A 64 1.20 -11.99 -1.34
C PHE A 64 0.62 -10.68 -1.90
N VAL A 65 0.26 -9.73 -1.03
CA VAL A 65 -0.22 -8.41 -1.45
C VAL A 65 0.84 -7.67 -2.29
N ALA A 66 2.12 -7.69 -1.85
CA ALA A 66 3.22 -7.06 -2.59
C ALA A 66 3.37 -7.66 -4.00
N LEU A 67 3.29 -8.99 -4.12
CA LEU A 67 3.40 -9.69 -5.41
C LEU A 67 2.22 -9.35 -6.33
N ILE A 68 0.99 -9.32 -5.83
CA ILE A 68 -0.19 -8.95 -6.62
C ILE A 68 -0.10 -7.50 -7.10
N ILE A 69 0.26 -6.57 -6.22
CA ILE A 69 0.43 -5.15 -6.58
C ILE A 69 1.53 -5.02 -7.66
N GLY A 70 2.68 -5.67 -7.46
CA GLY A 70 3.79 -5.66 -8.42
C GLY A 70 3.40 -6.24 -9.78
N PHE A 71 2.67 -7.34 -9.80
CA PHE A 71 2.17 -7.96 -11.02
C PHE A 71 1.16 -7.07 -11.77
N LEU A 72 0.19 -6.49 -11.05
CA LEU A 72 -0.77 -5.57 -11.64
C LEU A 72 -0.09 -4.30 -12.17
N LEU A 73 0.98 -3.84 -11.52
CA LEU A 73 1.79 -2.72 -11.97
C LEU A 73 2.56 -3.07 -13.25
N TYR A 74 3.14 -4.28 -13.32
CA TYR A 74 3.78 -4.80 -14.53
C TYR A 74 2.80 -4.84 -15.70
N LEU A 75 1.55 -5.28 -15.47
CA LEU A 75 0.48 -5.27 -16.47
C LEU A 75 -0.09 -3.86 -16.75
N ARG A 76 0.38 -2.82 -16.04
CA ARG A 76 -0.16 -1.44 -16.11
C ARG A 76 -1.67 -1.36 -15.90
N ASN A 77 -2.23 -2.27 -15.09
CA ASN A 77 -3.66 -2.29 -14.83
C ASN A 77 -4.04 -1.26 -13.75
N TYR A 78 -3.94 0.01 -14.12
CA TYR A 78 -4.20 1.14 -13.22
C TYR A 78 -5.64 1.18 -12.69
N LYS A 79 -6.60 0.60 -13.42
CA LYS A 79 -7.99 0.52 -12.98
C LYS A 79 -8.15 -0.36 -11.74
N ILE A 80 -7.60 -1.57 -11.77
CA ILE A 80 -7.63 -2.49 -10.62
C ILE A 80 -6.74 -1.95 -9.49
N LEU A 81 -5.57 -1.40 -9.80
CA LEU A 81 -4.68 -0.79 -8.81
C LEU A 81 -5.32 0.38 -8.06
N ALA A 82 -6.16 1.19 -8.73
CA ALA A 82 -6.92 2.24 -8.06
C ALA A 82 -7.86 1.67 -7.00
N TRP A 83 -8.64 0.65 -7.34
CA TRP A 83 -9.54 0.01 -6.38
C TRP A 83 -8.76 -0.72 -5.27
N ALA A 84 -7.64 -1.36 -5.61
CA ALA A 84 -6.77 -1.99 -4.61
C ALA A 84 -6.24 -0.96 -3.60
N ALA A 85 -5.87 0.24 -4.04
CA ALA A 85 -5.45 1.32 -3.14
C ALA A 85 -6.60 1.79 -2.22
N LEU A 86 -7.82 1.91 -2.75
CA LEU A 86 -8.99 2.27 -1.94
C LEU A 86 -9.33 1.20 -0.90
N PHE A 87 -9.43 -0.06 -1.31
CA PHE A 87 -9.74 -1.17 -0.39
C PHE A 87 -8.59 -1.42 0.59
N GLY A 88 -7.36 -1.15 0.16
CA GLY A 88 -6.16 -1.24 0.99
C GLY A 88 -6.16 -0.29 2.20
N LEU A 89 -7.00 0.75 2.22
CA LEU A 89 -7.17 1.64 3.37
C LEU A 89 -7.55 0.92 4.66
N VAL A 90 -8.22 -0.22 4.56
CA VAL A 90 -8.60 -1.02 5.73
C VAL A 90 -7.38 -1.41 6.58
N MET A 91 -6.23 -1.67 5.93
CA MET A 91 -5.01 -2.08 6.64
C MET A 91 -4.45 -0.97 7.55
N PRO A 92 -4.05 0.21 7.04
CA PRO A 92 -3.48 1.25 7.89
C PRO A 92 -4.50 1.84 8.87
N LEU A 93 -5.79 1.83 8.57
CA LEU A 93 -6.82 2.28 9.51
C LEU A 93 -6.94 1.30 10.69
N THR A 94 -6.95 -0.01 10.42
CA THR A 94 -6.94 -1.04 11.47
C THR A 94 -5.66 -0.95 12.30
N ASP A 95 -4.49 -0.78 11.65
CA ASP A 95 -3.21 -0.65 12.33
C ASP A 95 -3.16 0.60 13.23
N ALA A 96 -3.66 1.74 12.76
CA ALA A 96 -3.75 2.97 13.56
C ALA A 96 -4.64 2.76 14.78
N TRP A 97 -5.78 2.11 14.61
CA TRP A 97 -6.71 1.81 15.69
C TRP A 97 -6.10 0.87 16.74
N LEU A 98 -5.47 -0.23 16.30
CA LEU A 98 -4.82 -1.18 17.21
C LEU A 98 -3.64 -0.56 17.96
N ALA A 99 -2.81 0.24 17.28
CA ALA A 99 -1.72 0.97 17.90
C ALA A 99 -2.23 1.97 18.96
N TYR A 100 -3.33 2.67 18.65
CA TYR A 100 -3.98 3.56 19.60
C TYR A 100 -4.50 2.81 20.85
N GLN A 101 -5.19 1.67 20.66
CA GLN A 101 -5.66 0.83 21.77
C GLN A 101 -4.51 0.24 22.60
N ALA A 102 -3.37 -0.08 21.97
CA ALA A 102 -2.17 -0.56 22.64
C ALA A 102 -1.39 0.54 23.37
N LEU A 103 -1.90 1.79 23.40
CA LEU A 103 -1.22 2.95 23.97
C LEU A 103 0.17 3.19 23.38
N ALA A 104 0.36 2.84 22.11
CA ALA A 104 1.59 3.11 21.39
C ALA A 104 1.82 4.63 21.27
N SER A 105 3.07 5.03 21.05
CA SER A 105 3.39 6.46 20.90
C SER A 105 2.63 7.09 19.73
N ASP A 106 2.30 8.39 19.86
CA ASP A 106 1.62 9.16 18.79
C ASP A 106 2.33 9.05 17.43
N LYS A 107 3.66 8.94 17.43
CA LYS A 107 4.46 8.76 16.21
C LYS A 107 4.07 7.49 15.44
N VAL A 108 3.77 6.41 16.17
CA VAL A 108 3.35 5.14 15.55
C VAL A 108 1.96 5.27 14.96
N VAL A 109 1.01 5.85 15.69
CA VAL A 109 -0.36 6.07 15.19
C VAL A 109 -0.34 6.97 13.95
N ILE A 110 0.38 8.10 14.01
CA ILE A 110 0.51 9.06 12.91
C ILE A 110 1.11 8.39 11.67
N LYS A 111 2.11 7.52 11.81
CA LYS A 111 2.68 6.76 10.69
C LYS A 111 1.61 5.96 9.92
N HIS A 112 0.70 5.31 10.62
CA HIS A 112 -0.39 4.56 9.98
C HIS A 112 -1.41 5.49 9.31
N VAL A 113 -1.72 6.63 9.93
CA VAL A 113 -2.58 7.67 9.31
C VAL A 113 -1.95 8.21 8.03
N ILE A 114 -0.65 8.51 8.04
CA ILE A 114 0.09 8.96 6.84
C ILE A 114 -0.01 7.89 5.73
N THR A 115 0.11 6.61 6.07
CA THR A 115 -0.04 5.52 5.09
C THR A 115 -1.45 5.50 4.50
N ALA A 116 -2.49 5.73 5.31
CA ALA A 116 -3.87 5.83 4.81
C ALA A 116 -4.04 7.02 3.84
N VAL A 117 -3.51 8.19 4.20
CA VAL A 117 -3.52 9.37 3.30
C VAL A 117 -2.78 9.08 2.00
N TYR A 118 -1.62 8.42 2.07
CA TYR A 118 -0.85 8.01 0.90
C TYR A 118 -1.67 7.13 -0.05
N LEU A 119 -2.38 6.11 0.47
CA LEU A 119 -3.24 5.24 -0.34
C LEU A 119 -4.40 6.02 -0.97
N LEU A 120 -4.98 6.95 -0.23
CA LEU A 120 -6.06 7.79 -0.75
C LEU A 120 -5.58 8.69 -1.91
N VAL A 121 -4.41 9.32 -1.76
CA VAL A 121 -3.77 10.09 -2.83
C VAL A 121 -3.49 9.20 -4.04
N THR A 122 -2.94 8.00 -3.82
CA THR A 122 -2.67 7.03 -4.88
C THR A 122 -3.95 6.65 -5.63
N PHE A 123 -5.05 6.40 -4.92
CA PHE A 123 -6.36 6.14 -5.53
C PHE A 123 -6.78 7.27 -6.47
N PHE A 124 -6.75 8.53 -6.02
CA PHE A 124 -7.18 9.65 -6.85
C PHE A 124 -6.28 9.87 -8.06
N VAL A 125 -4.96 9.72 -7.90
CA VAL A 125 -4.01 9.81 -9.01
C VAL A 125 -4.30 8.74 -10.06
N LEU A 126 -4.46 7.48 -9.65
CA LEU A 126 -4.74 6.38 -10.57
C LEU A 126 -6.12 6.51 -11.23
N ARG A 127 -7.15 6.98 -10.51
CA ARG A 127 -8.46 7.29 -11.09
C ARG A 127 -8.37 8.36 -12.16
N ALA A 128 -7.55 9.39 -11.95
CA ALA A 128 -7.33 10.42 -12.95
C ALA A 128 -6.57 9.89 -14.18
N VAL A 129 -5.62 8.95 -14.01
CA VAL A 129 -4.95 8.26 -15.12
C VAL A 129 -5.96 7.48 -15.95
N VAL A 130 -6.79 6.63 -15.31
CA VAL A 130 -7.79 5.78 -15.98
C VAL A 130 -8.80 6.62 -16.76
N ARG A 131 -9.38 7.66 -16.15
CA ARG A 131 -10.36 8.54 -16.82
C ARG A 131 -9.80 9.18 -18.10
N LYS A 132 -8.50 9.46 -18.14
CA LYS A 132 -7.87 10.05 -19.33
C LYS A 132 -7.66 9.04 -20.44
N SER A 133 -7.34 7.79 -20.12
CA SER A 133 -7.19 6.75 -21.15
C SER A 133 -8.52 6.41 -21.81
N GLU A 134 -9.64 6.53 -21.08
CA GLU A 134 -11.00 6.29 -21.63
C GLU A 134 -11.52 7.43 -22.54
N HIS A 135 -10.90 8.63 -22.51
CA HIS A 135 -11.33 9.81 -23.29
C HIS A 135 -10.50 10.06 -24.56
N ILE A 136 -9.60 9.16 -24.94
CA ILE A 136 -8.88 9.26 -26.21
C ILE A 136 -9.75 8.55 -27.27
N PRO A 137 -10.38 9.29 -28.25
CA PRO A 137 -11.14 8.66 -29.31
C PRO A 137 -10.21 7.74 -30.12
N GLU A 138 -10.67 6.53 -30.43
CA GLU A 138 -9.98 5.70 -31.41
C GLU A 138 -9.89 6.47 -32.75
N PRO A 139 -8.71 6.46 -33.42
CA PRO A 139 -8.62 7.02 -34.75
C PRO A 139 -9.61 6.26 -35.65
N SER A 140 -10.59 6.97 -36.21
CA SER A 140 -11.53 6.43 -37.20
C SER A 140 -10.73 5.82 -38.35
N SER A 141 -10.79 4.52 -38.46
CA SER A 141 -10.29 3.73 -39.56
C SER A 141 -11.02 4.04 -40.88
#